data_0e798b43a9d4f522cbd6891239613058
#
_entry.id   0e798b43a9d4f522cbd6891239613058
#
_cell.length_a   1.000
_cell.length_b   1.000
_cell.length_c   1.000
_cell.angle_alpha   90.00
_cell.angle_beta   90.00
_cell.angle_gamma   90.00
#
_symmetry.space_group_name_H-M   'P 1'
#
loop_
_entity.id
_entity.type
_entity.pdbx_description
1 polymer ?
#
loop_
_entity_poly.entity_id
_entity_poly.type
_entity_poly.pdbx_seq_one_letter_code
_entity_poly.pdbx_strand_id
1 'polypeptide(L)'
;MKKNTLKSLDVDVINFILHNNNASIDELSNCFDVSQVNIRTILAKIEEFVAEQNLGKLLKENGNYYFENNIIDLDFDLEPFLSDDLEKKERITYIILKLILEGSLNLTSISKELGISRITLNSDIEIIREIVNDFNLNLTSIQWKGIFFEGSAENLQSFSIFFIAKLYIENYFSSPLREIVNPNIQYYFREFLSYEVEKKLTNLANKIYHYFNINLGVYYYHFLLALLIYIYLGVKKGIKFSEGAKNSSLDLTESLDDILDSEDRELIDNNLNMIISYLSVCINKECSVIFPFIVEDAIQEIYSSFDLNENSLNSQLLSFFVTNIYFENRFFIPSYIKFNKKDEKLLNDSISIRLMAIFDRYKIPYSRKNIAFLYYFL
;
A
#
# COMPACT_ATOMS: atom_id res chain seq x y z
N MET A 1 11.76 31.45 -18.91
CA MET A 1 10.69 31.36 -17.90
C MET A 1 10.80 29.98 -17.27
N LYS A 2 11.02 29.87 -15.95
CA LYS A 2 10.86 28.59 -15.26
C LYS A 2 9.36 28.26 -15.35
N LYS A 3 8.99 27.17 -15.99
CA LYS A 3 7.63 26.63 -15.88
C LYS A 3 7.42 26.34 -14.40
N ASN A 4 6.43 26.98 -13.77
CA ASN A 4 5.97 26.59 -12.45
C ASN A 4 5.40 25.19 -12.57
N THR A 5 6.22 24.19 -12.25
CA THR A 5 5.84 22.79 -12.29
C THR A 5 5.33 22.42 -10.90
N LEU A 6 4.15 21.81 -10.85
CA LEU A 6 3.57 21.28 -9.63
C LEU A 6 4.34 20.03 -9.18
N LYS A 7 4.43 19.82 -7.91
CA LYS A 7 4.84 18.55 -7.33
C LYS A 7 3.61 17.71 -7.00
N SER A 8 3.78 16.42 -6.82
CA SER A 8 2.68 15.53 -6.48
C SER A 8 1.88 16.01 -5.28
N LEU A 9 2.55 16.48 -4.22
CA LEU A 9 1.88 17.03 -3.05
C LEU A 9 1.09 18.32 -3.33
N ASP A 10 1.55 19.16 -4.27
CA ASP A 10 0.78 20.36 -4.68
C ASP A 10 -0.54 19.94 -5.35
N VAL A 11 -0.50 18.90 -6.18
CA VAL A 11 -1.69 18.34 -6.84
C VAL A 11 -2.62 17.68 -5.83
N ASP A 12 -2.08 16.94 -4.87
CA ASP A 12 -2.87 16.34 -3.80
C ASP A 12 -3.62 17.40 -2.98
N VAL A 13 -2.97 18.53 -2.68
CA VAL A 13 -3.59 19.66 -2.00
C VAL A 13 -4.69 20.32 -2.86
N ILE A 14 -4.47 20.49 -4.17
CA ILE A 14 -5.50 20.97 -5.10
C ILE A 14 -6.72 20.05 -5.07
N ASN A 15 -6.52 18.75 -5.26
CA ASN A 15 -7.59 17.77 -5.27
C ASN A 15 -8.37 17.73 -3.93
N PHE A 16 -7.66 17.85 -2.79
CA PHE A 16 -8.30 17.92 -1.49
C PHE A 16 -9.25 19.11 -1.37
N ILE A 17 -8.78 20.30 -1.77
CA ILE A 17 -9.60 21.52 -1.73
C ILE A 17 -10.82 21.41 -2.66
N LEU A 18 -10.63 20.87 -3.88
CA LEU A 18 -11.71 20.68 -4.84
C LEU A 18 -12.77 19.70 -4.34
N HIS A 19 -12.34 18.59 -3.75
CA HIS A 19 -13.23 17.54 -3.28
C HIS A 19 -14.06 17.98 -2.06
N ASN A 20 -13.44 18.72 -1.13
CA ASN A 20 -14.08 19.18 0.09
C ASN A 20 -14.71 20.58 -0.07
N ASN A 21 -14.64 21.18 -1.25
CA ASN A 21 -15.03 22.56 -1.58
C ASN A 21 -14.22 23.65 -0.85
N ASN A 22 -13.60 23.36 0.25
CA ASN A 22 -12.65 24.22 0.98
C ASN A 22 -11.80 23.40 1.93
N ALA A 23 -10.68 24.00 2.40
CA ALA A 23 -9.83 23.39 3.43
C ALA A 23 -9.06 24.42 4.23
N SER A 24 -8.89 24.19 5.53
CA SER A 24 -8.02 24.98 6.40
C SER A 24 -6.57 24.47 6.35
N ILE A 25 -5.63 25.33 6.74
CA ILE A 25 -4.20 24.92 6.87
C ILE A 25 -4.05 23.76 7.86
N ASP A 26 -4.83 23.73 8.92
CA ASP A 26 -4.78 22.69 9.95
C ASP A 26 -5.24 21.33 9.39
N GLU A 27 -6.32 21.32 8.62
CA GLU A 27 -6.82 20.12 7.95
C GLU A 27 -5.81 19.59 6.95
N LEU A 28 -5.26 20.44 6.08
CA LEU A 28 -4.23 20.07 5.12
C LEU A 28 -2.97 19.57 5.82
N SER A 29 -2.50 20.27 6.86
CA SER A 29 -1.32 19.87 7.65
C SER A 29 -1.50 18.49 8.29
N ASN A 30 -2.69 18.21 8.82
CA ASN A 30 -3.01 16.94 9.43
C ASN A 30 -3.22 15.81 8.41
N CYS A 31 -3.86 16.12 7.29
CA CYS A 31 -4.14 15.13 6.24
C CYS A 31 -2.84 14.63 5.58
N PHE A 32 -1.96 15.57 5.23
CA PHE A 32 -0.73 15.25 4.50
C PHE A 32 0.50 15.03 5.38
N ASP A 33 0.38 15.14 6.72
CA ASP A 33 1.50 15.03 7.68
C ASP A 33 2.65 16.00 7.35
N VAL A 34 2.29 17.24 7.02
CA VAL A 34 3.21 18.30 6.60
C VAL A 34 3.04 19.51 7.52
N SER A 35 4.15 20.16 7.87
CA SER A 35 4.09 21.36 8.72
C SER A 35 3.20 22.46 8.11
N GLN A 36 2.51 23.22 8.95
CA GLN A 36 1.70 24.36 8.50
C GLN A 36 2.49 25.38 7.68
N VAL A 37 3.80 25.54 7.96
CA VAL A 37 4.68 26.40 7.18
C VAL A 37 4.83 25.92 5.75
N ASN A 38 5.03 24.61 5.58
CA ASN A 38 5.12 24.00 4.26
C ASN A 38 3.77 24.08 3.51
N ILE A 39 2.65 23.84 4.20
CA ILE A 39 1.32 24.01 3.58
C ILE A 39 1.10 25.44 3.08
N ARG A 40 1.51 26.47 3.84
CA ARG A 40 1.43 27.86 3.36
C ARG A 40 2.26 28.08 2.09
N THR A 41 3.45 27.48 2.02
CA THR A 41 4.30 27.55 0.82
C THR A 41 3.66 26.85 -0.37
N ILE A 42 3.06 25.70 -0.17
CA ILE A 42 2.32 24.95 -1.20
C ILE A 42 1.13 25.77 -1.69
N LEU A 43 0.31 26.32 -0.79
CA LEU A 43 -0.86 27.14 -1.16
C LEU A 43 -0.47 28.38 -1.95
N ALA A 44 0.62 29.07 -1.57
CA ALA A 44 1.14 30.21 -2.32
C ALA A 44 1.58 29.83 -3.74
N LYS A 45 2.23 28.65 -3.88
CA LYS A 45 2.63 28.12 -5.18
C LYS A 45 1.42 27.72 -6.04
N ILE A 46 0.40 27.11 -5.45
CA ILE A 46 -0.86 26.78 -6.13
C ILE A 46 -1.56 28.05 -6.59
N GLU A 47 -1.64 29.08 -5.76
CA GLU A 47 -2.24 30.38 -6.11
C GLU A 47 -1.54 30.99 -7.34
N GLU A 48 -0.20 31.01 -7.36
CA GLU A 48 0.60 31.49 -8.50
C GLU A 48 0.36 30.65 -9.75
N PHE A 49 0.37 29.32 -9.64
CA PHE A 49 0.12 28.40 -10.74
C PHE A 49 -1.25 28.58 -11.35
N VAL A 50 -2.31 28.63 -10.54
CA VAL A 50 -3.69 28.78 -11.00
C VAL A 50 -3.88 30.12 -11.74
N ALA A 51 -3.27 31.19 -11.24
CA ALA A 51 -3.31 32.50 -11.85
C ALA A 51 -2.55 32.54 -13.20
N GLU A 52 -1.35 31.94 -13.27
CA GLU A 52 -0.55 31.90 -14.51
C GLU A 52 -1.18 31.07 -15.62
N GLN A 53 -1.87 29.97 -15.25
CA GLN A 53 -2.54 29.08 -16.20
C GLN A 53 -3.96 29.54 -16.55
N ASN A 54 -4.44 30.65 -15.96
CA ASN A 54 -5.83 31.16 -16.11
C ASN A 54 -6.89 30.12 -15.70
N LEU A 55 -6.62 29.33 -14.67
CA LEU A 55 -7.47 28.24 -14.19
C LEU A 55 -8.42 28.66 -13.05
N GLY A 56 -8.55 29.95 -12.78
CA GLY A 56 -9.37 30.53 -11.72
C GLY A 56 -8.54 31.22 -10.64
N LYS A 57 -9.04 31.23 -9.41
CA LYS A 57 -8.34 31.84 -8.26
C LYS A 57 -8.48 30.95 -7.04
N LEU A 58 -7.39 30.83 -6.30
CA LEU A 58 -7.43 30.28 -4.94
C LEU A 58 -7.67 31.44 -3.97
N LEU A 59 -8.80 31.41 -3.26
CA LEU A 59 -9.19 32.44 -2.30
C LEU A 59 -9.14 31.91 -0.87
N LYS A 60 -9.07 32.85 0.07
CA LYS A 60 -9.11 32.54 1.50
C LYS A 60 -10.24 33.32 2.19
N GLU A 61 -11.15 32.60 2.81
CA GLU A 61 -12.24 33.18 3.60
C GLU A 61 -12.40 32.43 4.93
N ASN A 62 -12.54 33.15 6.03
CA ASN A 62 -12.71 32.58 7.39
C ASN A 62 -11.66 31.54 7.79
N GLY A 63 -10.43 31.65 7.24
CA GLY A 63 -9.34 30.71 7.51
C GLY A 63 -9.26 29.53 6.54
N ASN A 64 -10.26 29.29 5.71
CA ASN A 64 -10.33 28.23 4.72
C ASN A 64 -9.94 28.73 3.32
N TYR A 65 -9.32 27.86 2.54
CA TYR A 65 -8.95 28.07 1.14
C TYR A 65 -9.96 27.35 0.25
N TYR A 66 -10.36 28.01 -0.85
CA TYR A 66 -11.28 27.44 -1.85
C TYR A 66 -10.98 28.02 -3.23
N PHE A 67 -11.38 27.32 -4.28
CA PHE A 67 -11.24 27.80 -5.66
C PHE A 67 -12.49 28.59 -6.07
N GLU A 68 -12.28 29.80 -6.60
CA GLU A 68 -13.32 30.63 -7.19
C GLU A 68 -13.40 30.37 -8.69
N ASN A 69 -14.63 30.23 -9.20
CA ASN A 69 -14.92 30.04 -10.65
C ASN A 69 -14.18 28.84 -11.25
N ASN A 70 -14.64 27.67 -10.90
CA ASN A 70 -14.12 26.35 -11.22
C ASN A 70 -13.82 26.11 -12.71
N ILE A 71 -12.68 26.58 -13.19
CA ILE A 71 -12.06 26.05 -14.41
C ILE A 71 -11.28 24.79 -14.06
N ILE A 72 -10.66 24.73 -12.86
CA ILE A 72 -10.17 23.47 -12.30
C ILE A 72 -11.37 22.78 -11.64
N ASP A 73 -11.76 21.65 -12.18
CA ASP A 73 -12.69 20.70 -11.58
C ASP A 73 -11.95 19.37 -11.29
N LEU A 74 -12.68 18.41 -10.71
CA LEU A 74 -12.12 17.10 -10.37
C LEU A 74 -11.67 16.29 -11.59
N ASP A 75 -12.13 16.65 -12.79
CA ASP A 75 -11.78 15.99 -14.05
C ASP A 75 -10.62 16.69 -14.79
N PHE A 76 -10.12 17.81 -14.23
CA PHE A 76 -9.02 18.54 -14.85
C PHE A 76 -7.71 17.76 -14.73
N ASP A 77 -7.08 17.48 -15.89
CA ASP A 77 -5.82 16.74 -15.95
C ASP A 77 -4.63 17.64 -15.55
N LEU A 78 -4.10 17.40 -14.36
CA LEU A 78 -2.92 18.09 -13.82
C LEU A 78 -1.59 17.38 -14.15
N GLU A 79 -1.60 16.17 -14.71
CA GLU A 79 -0.38 15.41 -15.04
C GLU A 79 0.61 16.20 -15.93
N PRO A 80 0.17 16.96 -16.96
CA PRO A 80 1.09 17.70 -17.81
C PRO A 80 1.89 18.79 -17.09
N PHE A 81 1.49 19.17 -15.89
CA PHE A 81 2.12 20.21 -15.08
C PHE A 81 2.99 19.67 -13.96
N LEU A 82 3.07 18.34 -13.82
CA LEU A 82 3.92 17.72 -12.78
C LEU A 82 5.41 17.92 -13.07
N SER A 83 6.16 18.10 -12.00
CA SER A 83 7.62 18.16 -12.03
C SER A 83 8.22 16.78 -12.21
N ASP A 84 9.30 16.69 -12.99
CA ASP A 84 10.12 15.47 -13.09
C ASP A 84 10.89 15.16 -11.81
N ASP A 85 11.03 16.14 -10.89
CA ASP A 85 11.77 15.97 -9.65
C ASP A 85 10.97 15.15 -8.65
N LEU A 86 11.54 14.04 -8.18
CA LEU A 86 10.92 13.21 -7.14
C LEU A 86 10.98 13.88 -5.77
N GLU A 87 9.86 13.92 -5.08
CA GLU A 87 9.79 14.31 -3.68
C GLU A 87 10.37 13.22 -2.76
N LYS A 88 10.59 13.52 -1.48
CA LYS A 88 11.20 12.57 -0.54
C LYS A 88 10.48 11.22 -0.49
N LYS A 89 9.14 11.24 -0.39
CA LYS A 89 8.32 10.02 -0.37
C LYS A 89 8.47 9.24 -1.68
N GLU A 90 8.42 9.93 -2.80
CA GLU A 90 8.56 9.37 -4.14
C GLU A 90 9.95 8.80 -4.37
N ARG A 91 11.01 9.49 -3.94
CA ARG A 91 12.39 8.96 -4.02
C ARG A 91 12.55 7.67 -3.23
N ILE A 92 12.01 7.61 -2.00
CA ILE A 92 12.02 6.41 -1.17
C ILE A 92 11.29 5.28 -1.89
N THR A 93 10.10 5.55 -2.44
CA THR A 93 9.30 4.59 -3.22
C THR A 93 10.09 4.09 -4.44
N TYR A 94 10.70 5.00 -5.19
CA TYR A 94 11.51 4.69 -6.36
C TYR A 94 12.71 3.80 -6.02
N ILE A 95 13.45 4.13 -4.96
CA ILE A 95 14.62 3.36 -4.51
C ILE A 95 14.20 1.95 -4.07
N ILE A 96 13.12 1.81 -3.31
CA ILE A 96 12.61 0.49 -2.90
C ILE A 96 12.18 -0.32 -4.11
N LEU A 97 11.43 0.29 -5.05
CA LEU A 97 11.00 -0.38 -6.27
C LEU A 97 12.19 -0.89 -7.09
N LYS A 98 13.23 -0.05 -7.26
CA LYS A 98 14.46 -0.48 -7.94
C LYS A 98 15.16 -1.63 -7.22
N LEU A 99 15.22 -1.61 -5.89
CA LEU A 99 15.80 -2.71 -5.10
C LEU A 99 15.03 -4.02 -5.29
N ILE A 100 13.70 -3.96 -5.34
CA ILE A 100 12.86 -5.14 -5.64
C ILE A 100 13.10 -5.62 -7.07
N LEU A 101 13.14 -4.71 -8.04
CA LEU A 101 13.21 -5.04 -9.45
C LEU A 101 14.62 -5.39 -9.92
N GLU A 102 15.67 -4.76 -9.41
CA GLU A 102 17.06 -4.97 -9.83
C GLU A 102 17.85 -5.85 -8.85
N GLY A 103 17.40 -5.97 -7.60
CA GLY A 103 18.03 -6.77 -6.55
C GLY A 103 19.17 -6.06 -5.82
N SER A 104 19.87 -5.11 -6.45
CA SER A 104 20.92 -4.30 -5.81
C SER A 104 21.11 -2.97 -6.52
N LEU A 105 21.53 -1.92 -5.77
CA LEU A 105 21.73 -0.58 -6.31
C LEU A 105 23.09 0.00 -5.93
N ASN A 106 23.71 0.68 -6.88
CA ASN A 106 24.90 1.48 -6.61
C ASN A 106 24.51 2.88 -6.13
N LEU A 107 24.91 3.24 -4.91
CA LEU A 107 24.57 4.55 -4.30
C LEU A 107 25.08 5.76 -5.09
N THR A 108 26.18 5.64 -5.82
CA THR A 108 26.70 6.73 -6.64
C THR A 108 25.86 6.90 -7.90
N SER A 109 25.44 5.79 -8.51
CA SER A 109 24.58 5.79 -9.69
C SER A 109 23.23 6.41 -9.35
N ILE A 110 22.57 5.93 -8.29
CA ILE A 110 21.23 6.41 -7.90
C ILE A 110 21.24 7.88 -7.47
N SER A 111 22.30 8.36 -6.77
CA SER A 111 22.46 9.78 -6.43
C SER A 111 22.53 10.68 -7.67
N LYS A 112 23.22 10.22 -8.72
CA LYS A 112 23.31 10.95 -9.99
C LYS A 112 21.99 10.92 -10.77
N GLU A 113 21.36 9.77 -10.81
CA GLU A 113 20.07 9.53 -11.48
C GLU A 113 18.97 10.43 -10.88
N LEU A 114 18.90 10.51 -9.56
CA LEU A 114 17.93 11.33 -8.85
C LEU A 114 18.33 12.81 -8.72
N GLY A 115 19.52 13.21 -9.16
CA GLY A 115 20.00 14.60 -9.07
C GLY A 115 20.18 15.09 -7.63
N ILE A 116 20.35 14.19 -6.64
CA ILE A 116 20.42 14.54 -5.21
C ILE A 116 21.81 14.35 -4.62
N SER A 117 22.06 15.05 -3.51
CA SER A 117 23.30 14.90 -2.76
C SER A 117 23.40 13.54 -2.08
N ARG A 118 24.65 13.12 -1.79
CA ARG A 118 24.89 11.90 -0.99
C ARG A 118 24.30 11.99 0.42
N ILE A 119 24.24 13.19 1.00
CA ILE A 119 23.67 13.41 2.33
C ILE A 119 22.15 13.15 2.27
N THR A 120 21.49 13.69 1.27
CA THR A 120 20.04 13.49 1.04
C THR A 120 19.74 12.00 0.82
N LEU A 121 20.53 11.34 -0.06
CA LEU A 121 20.37 9.92 -0.31
C LEU A 121 20.55 9.08 0.95
N ASN A 122 21.56 9.36 1.76
CA ASN A 122 21.77 8.62 3.00
C ASN A 122 20.60 8.79 3.97
N SER A 123 19.99 9.99 4.06
CA SER A 123 18.78 10.20 4.86
C SER A 123 17.59 9.38 4.35
N ASP A 124 17.43 9.26 3.03
CA ASP A 124 16.38 8.42 2.43
C ASP A 124 16.64 6.92 2.71
N ILE A 125 17.90 6.47 2.64
CA ILE A 125 18.34 5.11 2.96
C ILE A 125 18.08 4.72 4.42
N GLU A 126 18.27 5.64 5.39
CA GLU A 126 17.94 5.34 6.80
C GLU A 126 16.44 5.06 6.96
N ILE A 127 15.57 5.83 6.29
CA ILE A 127 14.13 5.58 6.32
C ILE A 127 13.79 4.22 5.69
N ILE A 128 14.46 3.87 4.57
CA ILE A 128 14.26 2.56 3.96
C ILE A 128 14.66 1.44 4.93
N ARG A 129 15.74 1.59 5.69
CA ARG A 129 16.14 0.63 6.72
C ARG A 129 15.06 0.44 7.78
N GLU A 130 14.47 1.53 8.25
CA GLU A 130 13.35 1.45 9.21
C GLU A 130 12.16 0.70 8.62
N ILE A 131 11.77 1.02 7.38
CA ILE A 131 10.66 0.36 6.68
C ILE A 131 10.88 -1.15 6.55
N VAL A 132 12.05 -1.57 6.07
CA VAL A 132 12.30 -2.99 5.79
C VAL A 132 12.54 -3.80 7.05
N ASN A 133 12.98 -3.17 8.13
CA ASN A 133 13.15 -3.81 9.43
C ASN A 133 11.83 -4.35 9.99
N ASP A 134 10.71 -3.67 9.71
CA ASP A 134 9.36 -4.16 10.07
C ASP A 134 9.03 -5.51 9.39
N PHE A 135 9.75 -5.88 8.33
CA PHE A 135 9.62 -7.14 7.61
C PHE A 135 10.74 -8.16 7.94
N ASN A 136 11.49 -7.92 9.01
CA ASN A 136 12.67 -8.71 9.34
C ASN A 136 13.69 -8.79 8.19
N LEU A 137 13.81 -7.69 7.45
CA LEU A 137 14.82 -7.49 6.42
C LEU A 137 15.82 -6.44 6.85
N ASN A 138 17.07 -6.60 6.40
CA ASN A 138 18.11 -5.61 6.56
C ASN A 138 18.44 -4.98 5.20
N LEU A 139 18.80 -3.70 5.19
CA LEU A 139 19.38 -3.05 4.03
C LEU A 139 20.90 -3.03 4.19
N THR A 140 21.56 -3.98 3.53
CA THR A 140 23.00 -4.22 3.65
C THR A 140 23.76 -3.55 2.51
N SER A 141 24.96 -3.04 2.80
CA SER A 141 25.87 -2.47 1.82
C SER A 141 27.14 -3.29 1.73
N ILE A 142 27.46 -3.79 0.53
CA ILE A 142 28.72 -4.49 0.26
C ILE A 142 29.50 -3.72 -0.81
N GLN A 143 30.79 -3.59 -0.58
CA GLN A 143 31.69 -2.96 -1.56
C GLN A 143 31.58 -3.70 -2.90
N TRP A 144 31.48 -2.97 -4.00
CA TRP A 144 31.31 -3.43 -5.37
C TRP A 144 29.92 -3.98 -5.74
N LYS A 145 29.11 -4.47 -4.78
CA LYS A 145 27.75 -4.94 -5.03
C LYS A 145 26.71 -3.82 -4.88
N GLY A 146 27.01 -2.83 -4.03
CA GLY A 146 26.05 -1.77 -3.67
C GLY A 146 25.18 -2.15 -2.48
N ILE A 147 24.00 -1.53 -2.38
CA ILE A 147 22.98 -1.83 -1.35
C ILE A 147 21.99 -2.86 -1.88
N PHE A 148 21.49 -3.72 -1.00
CA PHE A 148 20.47 -4.74 -1.32
C PHE A 148 19.75 -5.17 -0.04
N PHE A 149 18.58 -5.81 -0.22
CA PHE A 149 17.84 -6.40 0.90
C PHE A 149 18.45 -7.75 1.29
N GLU A 150 18.68 -7.94 2.58
CA GLU A 150 19.18 -9.17 3.18
C GLU A 150 18.16 -9.71 4.19
N GLY A 151 17.84 -11.01 4.07
CA GLY A 151 16.90 -11.71 4.94
C GLY A 151 16.46 -13.02 4.33
N SER A 152 15.43 -13.66 4.91
CA SER A 152 14.90 -14.89 4.34
C SER A 152 14.19 -14.63 3.00
N ALA A 153 14.11 -15.64 2.14
CA ALA A 153 13.41 -15.54 0.87
C ALA A 153 11.91 -15.21 1.08
N GLU A 154 11.30 -15.77 2.14
CA GLU A 154 9.91 -15.51 2.48
C GLU A 154 9.67 -14.05 2.91
N ASN A 155 10.58 -13.48 3.69
CA ASN A 155 10.48 -12.07 4.11
C ASN A 155 10.63 -11.13 2.91
N LEU A 156 11.58 -11.40 2.02
CA LEU A 156 11.78 -10.62 0.81
C LEU A 156 10.56 -10.72 -0.12
N GLN A 157 10.00 -11.91 -0.29
CA GLN A 157 8.78 -12.14 -1.06
C GLN A 157 7.61 -11.36 -0.46
N SER A 158 7.38 -11.49 0.85
CA SER A 158 6.29 -10.81 1.56
C SER A 158 6.40 -9.30 1.44
N PHE A 159 7.61 -8.76 1.62
CA PHE A 159 7.87 -7.33 1.44
C PHE A 159 7.61 -6.87 0.00
N SER A 160 8.09 -7.62 -0.98
CA SER A 160 7.94 -7.26 -2.40
C SER A 160 6.48 -7.24 -2.84
N ILE A 161 5.72 -8.29 -2.47
CA ILE A 161 4.27 -8.36 -2.77
C ILE A 161 3.53 -7.21 -2.08
N PHE A 162 3.81 -6.99 -0.80
CA PHE A 162 3.25 -5.90 -0.05
C PHE A 162 3.52 -4.54 -0.71
N PHE A 163 4.77 -4.28 -1.09
CA PHE A 163 5.15 -3.00 -1.67
C PHE A 163 4.50 -2.77 -3.04
N ILE A 164 4.42 -3.80 -3.88
CA ILE A 164 3.71 -3.74 -5.16
C ILE A 164 2.21 -3.49 -4.91
N ALA A 165 1.58 -4.23 -3.99
CA ALA A 165 0.18 -4.03 -3.63
C ALA A 165 -0.08 -2.59 -3.16
N LYS A 166 0.81 -2.04 -2.34
CA LYS A 166 0.75 -0.66 -1.88
C LYS A 166 0.71 0.34 -3.04
N LEU A 167 1.54 0.16 -4.08
CA LEU A 167 1.53 1.03 -5.24
C LEU A 167 0.16 1.06 -5.93
N TYR A 168 -0.51 -0.09 -6.04
CA TYR A 168 -1.85 -0.18 -6.60
C TYR A 168 -2.94 0.38 -5.67
N ILE A 169 -2.83 0.13 -4.38
CA ILE A 169 -3.78 0.59 -3.36
C ILE A 169 -3.73 2.12 -3.24
N GLU A 170 -2.54 2.72 -3.17
CA GLU A 170 -2.39 4.18 -3.06
C GLU A 170 -3.00 4.91 -4.26
N ASN A 171 -2.93 4.32 -5.45
CA ASN A 171 -3.60 4.86 -6.64
C ASN A 171 -5.12 4.68 -6.65
N TYR A 172 -5.67 3.73 -5.90
CA TYR A 172 -7.09 3.39 -5.93
C TYR A 172 -7.87 3.96 -4.75
N PHE A 173 -7.26 4.01 -3.56
CA PHE A 173 -7.93 4.37 -2.30
C PHE A 173 -7.64 5.76 -1.79
N SER A 174 -6.75 6.49 -2.37
CA SER A 174 -6.59 7.91 -2.09
C SER A 174 -7.77 8.72 -2.67
N SER A 175 -8.99 8.17 -2.60
CA SER A 175 -10.19 8.95 -2.78
C SER A 175 -10.62 9.48 -1.41
N PRO A 176 -10.83 10.77 -1.29
CA PRO A 176 -10.96 11.71 -2.41
C PRO A 176 -9.63 12.12 -3.06
N LEU A 177 -8.53 11.72 -2.48
CA LEU A 177 -7.19 12.13 -2.85
C LEU A 177 -6.53 10.97 -3.60
N ARG A 178 -6.56 10.99 -4.92
CA ARG A 178 -5.63 10.17 -5.70
C ARG A 178 -4.23 10.71 -5.42
N GLU A 179 -3.41 9.98 -4.64
CA GLU A 179 -1.97 10.21 -4.70
C GLU A 179 -1.52 9.94 -6.13
N ILE A 180 -1.20 11.00 -6.85
CA ILE A 180 -0.67 10.85 -8.20
C ILE A 180 0.71 10.24 -8.06
N VAL A 181 0.87 9.02 -8.54
CA VAL A 181 2.19 8.40 -8.64
C VAL A 181 2.98 9.18 -9.68
N ASN A 182 4.12 9.70 -9.27
CA ASN A 182 4.98 10.46 -10.17
C ASN A 182 5.23 9.68 -11.47
N PRO A 183 5.04 10.30 -12.65
CA PRO A 183 5.18 9.64 -13.94
C PRO A 183 6.50 8.87 -14.10
N ASN A 184 7.59 9.37 -13.54
CA ASN A 184 8.89 8.70 -13.61
C ASN A 184 8.90 7.34 -12.89
N ILE A 185 8.16 7.20 -11.78
CA ILE A 185 7.99 5.91 -11.09
C ILE A 185 7.17 4.97 -11.96
N GLN A 186 6.10 5.48 -12.58
CA GLN A 186 5.26 4.70 -13.49
C GLN A 186 6.07 4.25 -14.71
N TYR A 187 6.78 5.15 -15.38
CA TYR A 187 7.62 4.82 -16.55
C TYR A 187 8.66 3.75 -16.20
N TYR A 188 9.36 3.91 -15.07
CA TYR A 188 10.33 2.92 -14.62
C TYR A 188 9.69 1.55 -14.39
N PHE A 189 8.51 1.50 -13.76
CA PHE A 189 7.82 0.24 -13.53
C PHE A 189 7.37 -0.41 -14.85
N ARG A 190 6.99 0.41 -15.85
CA ARG A 190 6.60 -0.05 -17.19
C ARG A 190 7.73 -0.72 -17.99
N GLU A 191 8.98 -0.44 -17.69
CA GLU A 191 10.12 -1.17 -18.27
C GLU A 191 10.11 -2.66 -17.90
N PHE A 192 9.56 -3.00 -16.73
CA PHE A 192 9.48 -4.37 -16.23
C PHE A 192 8.10 -5.01 -16.46
N LEU A 193 7.05 -4.23 -16.43
CA LEU A 193 5.65 -4.66 -16.55
C LEU A 193 4.91 -3.79 -17.59
N SER A 194 4.80 -4.29 -18.82
CA SER A 194 4.05 -3.59 -19.88
C SER A 194 2.54 -3.57 -19.56
N TYR A 195 1.82 -2.60 -20.10
CA TYR A 195 0.35 -2.51 -19.98
C TYR A 195 -0.38 -3.76 -20.45
N GLU A 196 0.11 -4.40 -21.51
CA GLU A 196 -0.48 -5.62 -22.05
C GLU A 196 -0.39 -6.77 -21.03
N VAL A 197 0.80 -6.97 -20.45
CA VAL A 197 1.01 -8.00 -19.44
C VAL A 197 0.23 -7.69 -18.17
N GLU A 198 0.23 -6.45 -17.70
CA GLU A 198 -0.56 -6.05 -16.54
C GLU A 198 -2.04 -6.34 -16.74
N LYS A 199 -2.58 -6.06 -17.94
CA LYS A 199 -3.97 -6.35 -18.28
C LYS A 199 -4.26 -7.87 -18.24
N LYS A 200 -3.33 -8.71 -18.72
CA LYS A 200 -3.46 -10.17 -18.63
C LYS A 200 -3.46 -10.64 -17.19
N LEU A 201 -2.53 -10.15 -16.36
CA LEU A 201 -2.47 -10.49 -14.94
C LEU A 201 -3.71 -9.98 -14.17
N THR A 202 -4.25 -8.82 -14.54
CA THR A 202 -5.51 -8.28 -14.01
C THR A 202 -6.69 -9.19 -14.36
N ASN A 203 -6.76 -9.67 -15.61
CA ASN A 203 -7.79 -10.60 -16.03
C ASN A 203 -7.69 -11.95 -15.28
N LEU A 204 -6.48 -12.45 -15.09
CA LEU A 204 -6.23 -13.65 -14.30
C LEU A 204 -6.64 -13.45 -12.83
N ALA A 205 -6.28 -12.32 -12.21
CA ALA A 205 -6.73 -11.99 -10.86
C ALA A 205 -8.26 -11.96 -10.77
N ASN A 206 -8.94 -11.37 -11.77
CA ASN A 206 -10.40 -11.35 -11.83
C ASN A 206 -11.00 -12.75 -11.95
N LYS A 207 -10.45 -13.61 -12.83
CA LYS A 207 -10.89 -15.01 -12.97
C LYS A 207 -10.83 -15.73 -11.63
N ILE A 208 -9.69 -15.67 -10.95
CA ILE A 208 -9.46 -16.31 -9.65
C ILE A 208 -10.42 -15.73 -8.60
N TYR A 209 -10.51 -14.41 -8.51
CA TYR A 209 -11.32 -13.71 -7.53
C TYR A 209 -12.80 -14.06 -7.64
N HIS A 210 -13.34 -14.07 -8.86
CA HIS A 210 -14.74 -14.42 -9.12
C HIS A 210 -15.05 -15.92 -8.94
N TYR A 211 -14.15 -16.79 -9.39
CA TYR A 211 -14.35 -18.24 -9.25
C TYR A 211 -14.46 -18.68 -7.79
N PHE A 212 -13.55 -18.17 -6.96
CA PHE A 212 -13.55 -18.49 -5.53
C PHE A 212 -14.49 -17.62 -4.69
N ASN A 213 -15.27 -16.74 -5.33
CA ASN A 213 -16.20 -15.83 -4.65
C ASN A 213 -15.56 -15.09 -3.46
N ILE A 214 -14.34 -14.53 -3.69
CA ILE A 214 -13.57 -13.87 -2.65
C ILE A 214 -14.19 -12.52 -2.35
N ASN A 215 -15.00 -12.41 -1.30
CA ASN A 215 -15.69 -11.16 -0.90
C ASN A 215 -14.90 -10.35 0.12
N LEU A 216 -13.58 -10.42 0.11
CA LEU A 216 -12.71 -9.80 1.13
C LEU A 216 -12.34 -8.34 0.85
N GLY A 217 -12.97 -7.72 -0.15
CA GLY A 217 -12.72 -6.31 -0.47
C GLY A 217 -11.48 -6.08 -1.35
N VAL A 218 -11.30 -4.82 -1.72
CA VAL A 218 -10.36 -4.39 -2.77
C VAL A 218 -8.89 -4.60 -2.35
N TYR A 219 -8.57 -4.57 -1.07
CA TYR A 219 -7.22 -4.86 -0.58
C TYR A 219 -6.73 -6.25 -0.99
N TYR A 220 -7.56 -7.27 -0.78
CA TYR A 220 -7.20 -8.64 -1.14
C TYR A 220 -7.06 -8.84 -2.63
N TYR A 221 -7.89 -8.15 -3.40
CA TYR A 221 -7.74 -8.13 -4.85
C TYR A 221 -6.36 -7.59 -5.27
N HIS A 222 -5.94 -6.47 -4.70
CA HIS A 222 -4.64 -5.89 -5.02
C HIS A 222 -3.47 -6.73 -4.51
N PHE A 223 -3.61 -7.43 -3.39
CA PHE A 223 -2.62 -8.40 -2.95
C PHE A 223 -2.51 -9.60 -3.89
N LEU A 224 -3.63 -10.13 -4.38
CA LEU A 224 -3.62 -11.18 -5.40
C LEU A 224 -2.94 -10.69 -6.68
N LEU A 225 -3.31 -9.52 -7.17
CA LEU A 225 -2.69 -8.92 -8.34
C LEU A 225 -1.18 -8.72 -8.13
N ALA A 226 -0.78 -8.18 -6.99
CA ALA A 226 0.63 -7.99 -6.64
C ALA A 226 1.41 -9.32 -6.56
N LEU A 227 0.79 -10.37 -6.03
CA LEU A 227 1.34 -11.72 -6.02
C LEU A 227 1.58 -12.24 -7.45
N LEU A 228 0.60 -12.11 -8.34
CA LEU A 228 0.72 -12.52 -9.74
C LEU A 228 1.81 -11.72 -10.46
N ILE A 229 1.88 -10.42 -10.24
CA ILE A 229 2.96 -9.55 -10.76
C ILE A 229 4.33 -10.01 -10.23
N TYR A 230 4.43 -10.29 -8.93
CA TYR A 230 5.68 -10.77 -8.33
C TYR A 230 6.14 -12.10 -8.93
N ILE A 231 5.22 -13.06 -9.12
CA ILE A 231 5.51 -14.33 -9.78
C ILE A 231 6.01 -14.07 -11.20
N TYR A 232 5.28 -13.31 -12.00
CA TYR A 232 5.66 -12.98 -13.39
C TYR A 232 7.06 -12.35 -13.47
N LEU A 233 7.34 -11.35 -12.63
CA LEU A 233 8.64 -10.68 -12.60
C LEU A 233 9.76 -11.62 -12.17
N GLY A 234 9.49 -12.53 -11.26
CA GLY A 234 10.44 -13.55 -10.82
C GLY A 234 10.72 -14.57 -11.92
N VAL A 235 9.70 -15.06 -12.61
CA VAL A 235 9.83 -15.95 -13.77
C VAL A 235 10.70 -15.30 -14.85
N LYS A 236 10.41 -14.05 -15.20
CA LYS A 236 11.19 -13.28 -16.18
C LYS A 236 12.67 -13.15 -15.79
N LYS A 237 13.00 -13.17 -14.49
CA LYS A 237 14.37 -13.14 -13.96
C LYS A 237 14.98 -14.52 -13.77
N GLY A 238 14.27 -15.60 -14.05
CA GLY A 238 14.69 -16.96 -13.80
C GLY A 238 14.79 -17.32 -12.31
N ILE A 239 14.04 -16.64 -11.45
CA ILE A 239 13.95 -16.95 -10.01
C ILE A 239 13.14 -18.22 -9.86
N LYS A 240 13.73 -19.24 -9.24
CA LYS A 240 12.98 -20.42 -8.80
C LYS A 240 12.37 -20.12 -7.44
N PHE A 241 11.03 -20.11 -7.40
CA PHE A 241 10.30 -19.97 -6.14
C PHE A 241 10.40 -21.30 -5.36
N SER A 242 10.54 -21.19 -4.04
CA SER A 242 10.51 -22.38 -3.18
C SER A 242 9.14 -23.05 -3.31
N GLU A 243 9.13 -24.37 -3.40
CA GLU A 243 7.90 -25.14 -3.27
C GLU A 243 7.27 -24.76 -1.92
N GLY A 244 6.14 -24.04 -1.95
CA GLY A 244 5.39 -23.67 -0.75
C GLY A 244 5.03 -24.92 0.04
N ALA A 245 4.72 -24.76 1.32
CA ALA A 245 4.40 -25.88 2.21
C ALA A 245 3.41 -26.84 1.55
N LYS A 246 3.76 -28.13 1.48
CA LYS A 246 3.01 -29.21 0.84
C LYS A 246 1.62 -29.53 1.44
N ASN A 247 1.11 -28.66 2.30
CA ASN A 247 -0.19 -28.84 2.98
C ASN A 247 -1.34 -28.08 2.27
N SER A 248 -1.20 -27.76 0.99
CA SER A 248 -2.30 -27.21 0.22
C SER A 248 -3.37 -28.29 -0.03
N SER A 249 -4.62 -27.98 0.22
CA SER A 249 -5.74 -28.86 -0.08
C SER A 249 -5.69 -29.24 -1.56
N LEU A 250 -5.76 -30.54 -1.87
CA LEU A 250 -5.85 -31.06 -3.24
C LEU A 250 -6.96 -30.33 -4.03
N ASP A 251 -8.06 -30.01 -3.36
CA ASP A 251 -9.23 -29.33 -3.94
C ASP A 251 -8.92 -27.96 -4.57
N LEU A 252 -8.01 -27.16 -3.97
CA LEU A 252 -7.64 -25.85 -4.53
C LEU A 252 -6.79 -25.97 -5.79
N THR A 253 -5.97 -26.99 -5.88
CA THR A 253 -5.14 -27.24 -7.07
C THR A 253 -6.04 -27.65 -8.24
N GLU A 254 -6.96 -28.59 -8.04
CA GLU A 254 -7.91 -29.02 -9.06
C GLU A 254 -8.79 -27.86 -9.51
N SER A 255 -9.30 -27.05 -8.57
CA SER A 255 -10.11 -25.88 -8.87
C SER A 255 -9.35 -24.81 -9.67
N LEU A 256 -8.06 -24.58 -9.40
CA LEU A 256 -7.24 -23.68 -10.22
C LEU A 256 -6.98 -24.26 -11.60
N ASP A 257 -6.80 -25.57 -11.69
CA ASP A 257 -6.61 -26.27 -12.98
C ASP A 257 -7.81 -26.13 -13.90
N ASP A 258 -9.01 -26.04 -13.36
CA ASP A 258 -10.25 -25.84 -14.13
C ASP A 258 -10.36 -24.44 -14.75
N ILE A 259 -9.78 -23.40 -14.12
CA ILE A 259 -9.95 -22.00 -14.55
C ILE A 259 -8.78 -21.43 -15.32
N LEU A 260 -7.58 -22.03 -15.21
CA LEU A 260 -6.37 -21.54 -15.85
C LEU A 260 -6.20 -22.11 -17.26
N ASP A 261 -6.17 -21.23 -18.24
CA ASP A 261 -5.81 -21.60 -19.61
C ASP A 261 -4.28 -21.68 -19.81
N SER A 262 -3.84 -22.05 -21.02
CA SER A 262 -2.42 -22.20 -21.33
C SER A 262 -1.64 -20.88 -21.25
N GLU A 263 -2.28 -19.75 -21.56
CA GLU A 263 -1.67 -18.41 -21.49
C GLU A 263 -1.50 -17.99 -20.04
N ASP A 264 -2.51 -18.21 -19.19
CA ASP A 264 -2.43 -17.94 -17.75
C ASP A 264 -1.29 -18.74 -17.11
N ARG A 265 -1.15 -20.03 -17.48
CA ARG A 265 -0.08 -20.90 -16.96
C ARG A 265 1.30 -20.46 -17.41
N GLU A 266 1.44 -19.98 -18.64
CA GLU A 266 2.70 -19.44 -19.15
C GLU A 266 3.12 -18.18 -18.36
N LEU A 267 2.17 -17.29 -18.05
CA LEU A 267 2.43 -16.07 -17.28
C LEU A 267 3.02 -16.33 -15.89
N ILE A 268 2.56 -17.39 -15.24
CA ILE A 268 2.96 -17.74 -13.86
C ILE A 268 3.95 -18.90 -13.80
N ASP A 269 4.36 -19.46 -14.95
CA ASP A 269 5.27 -20.63 -15.06
C ASP A 269 4.86 -21.76 -14.12
N ASN A 270 3.58 -22.08 -14.06
CA ASN A 270 3.00 -23.08 -13.16
C ASN A 270 3.29 -22.90 -11.65
N ASN A 271 3.63 -21.68 -11.21
CA ASN A 271 3.88 -21.39 -9.79
C ASN A 271 2.56 -21.34 -8.97
N LEU A 272 1.75 -22.40 -9.07
CA LEU A 272 0.44 -22.49 -8.43
C LEU A 272 0.53 -22.48 -6.90
N ASN A 273 1.58 -23.05 -6.34
CA ASN A 273 1.72 -23.18 -4.88
C ASN A 273 1.65 -21.85 -4.13
N MET A 274 2.17 -20.78 -4.71
CA MET A 274 2.10 -19.44 -4.12
C MET A 274 0.67 -18.90 -4.13
N ILE A 275 -0.05 -19.12 -5.25
CA ILE A 275 -1.45 -18.71 -5.39
C ILE A 275 -2.33 -19.52 -4.44
N ILE A 276 -2.12 -20.85 -4.35
CA ILE A 276 -2.83 -21.74 -3.44
C ILE A 276 -2.60 -21.33 -1.99
N SER A 277 -1.35 -21.01 -1.61
CA SER A 277 -1.04 -20.54 -0.26
C SER A 277 -1.76 -19.24 0.08
N TYR A 278 -1.89 -18.33 -0.88
CA TYR A 278 -2.67 -17.10 -0.72
C TYR A 278 -4.18 -17.40 -0.62
N LEU A 279 -4.72 -18.21 -1.54
CA LEU A 279 -6.14 -18.56 -1.58
C LEU A 279 -6.56 -19.33 -0.33
N SER A 280 -5.72 -20.21 0.20
CA SER A 280 -5.99 -20.94 1.44
C SER A 280 -6.22 -20.02 2.63
N VAL A 281 -5.59 -18.85 2.66
CA VAL A 281 -5.85 -17.82 3.67
C VAL A 281 -7.15 -17.06 3.38
N CYS A 282 -7.45 -16.79 2.11
CA CYS A 282 -8.62 -15.99 1.71
C CYS A 282 -9.94 -16.77 1.75
N ILE A 283 -9.89 -18.06 1.40
CA ILE A 283 -11.10 -18.91 1.20
C ILE A 283 -11.49 -19.63 2.50
N ASN A 284 -10.59 -19.74 3.46
CA ASN A 284 -10.78 -20.51 4.70
C ASN A 284 -11.92 -20.03 5.61
N LYS A 285 -12.88 -19.27 5.10
CA LYS A 285 -14.15 -18.98 5.76
C LYS A 285 -15.14 -20.18 5.76
N GLU A 286 -14.96 -21.14 4.87
CA GLU A 286 -15.87 -22.30 4.77
C GLU A 286 -15.16 -23.66 4.85
N CYS A 287 -13.87 -23.71 4.58
CA CYS A 287 -13.10 -24.94 4.79
C CYS A 287 -12.60 -24.96 6.23
N SER A 288 -13.03 -25.94 6.97
CA SER A 288 -12.67 -26.35 8.33
C SER A 288 -11.15 -26.45 8.62
N VAL A 289 -10.40 -25.41 8.33
CA VAL A 289 -9.18 -25.14 9.06
C VAL A 289 -9.67 -24.77 10.46
N ILE A 290 -9.43 -25.65 11.39
CA ILE A 290 -9.60 -25.46 12.81
C ILE A 290 -8.93 -24.10 13.12
N PHE A 291 -9.72 -23.03 13.03
CA PHE A 291 -9.38 -21.81 13.74
C PHE A 291 -9.11 -22.28 15.17
N PRO A 292 -7.97 -21.96 15.79
CA PRO A 292 -7.87 -22.21 17.19
C PRO A 292 -9.14 -21.62 17.78
N PHE A 293 -9.95 -22.40 18.46
CA PHE A 293 -11.21 -21.98 19.11
C PHE A 293 -11.03 -20.63 19.83
N ILE A 294 -9.83 -20.42 20.35
CA ILE A 294 -9.36 -19.17 20.95
C ILE A 294 -9.56 -17.93 20.07
N VAL A 295 -9.30 -17.99 18.77
CA VAL A 295 -9.45 -16.83 17.86
C VAL A 295 -10.91 -16.60 17.52
N GLU A 296 -11.65 -17.68 17.31
CA GLU A 296 -13.09 -17.62 17.06
C GLU A 296 -13.83 -17.06 18.29
N ASP A 297 -13.51 -17.57 19.47
CA ASP A 297 -14.06 -17.06 20.74
C ASP A 297 -13.72 -15.58 20.95
N ALA A 298 -12.48 -15.16 20.63
CA ALA A 298 -12.09 -13.75 20.72
C ALA A 298 -12.86 -12.87 19.75
N ILE A 299 -13.07 -13.32 18.51
CA ILE A 299 -13.87 -12.61 17.50
C ILE A 299 -15.32 -12.49 17.95
N GLN A 300 -15.92 -13.56 18.47
CA GLN A 300 -17.28 -13.54 19.00
C GLN A 300 -17.42 -12.62 20.20
N GLU A 301 -16.41 -12.59 21.09
CA GLU A 301 -16.40 -11.63 22.20
C GLU A 301 -16.26 -10.19 21.71
N ILE A 302 -15.48 -9.93 20.66
CA ILE A 302 -15.39 -8.60 20.03
C ILE A 302 -16.75 -8.20 19.47
N TYR A 303 -17.41 -9.08 18.70
CA TYR A 303 -18.73 -8.77 18.13
C TYR A 303 -19.75 -8.44 19.20
N SER A 304 -19.83 -9.27 20.25
CA SER A 304 -20.78 -9.03 21.35
C SER A 304 -20.42 -7.81 22.21
N SER A 305 -19.14 -7.52 22.40
CA SER A 305 -18.66 -6.39 23.21
C SER A 305 -18.91 -5.03 22.56
N PHE A 306 -18.93 -4.99 21.23
CA PHE A 306 -19.09 -3.76 20.46
C PHE A 306 -20.39 -3.71 19.64
N ASP A 307 -21.31 -4.65 19.90
CA ASP A 307 -22.64 -4.74 19.25
C ASP A 307 -22.53 -4.73 17.69
N LEU A 308 -21.59 -5.51 17.18
CA LEU A 308 -21.31 -5.58 15.75
C LEU A 308 -22.20 -6.60 15.05
N ASN A 309 -22.70 -6.23 13.87
CA ASN A 309 -23.39 -7.17 12.99
C ASN A 309 -22.36 -8.05 12.27
N GLU A 310 -22.32 -9.35 12.58
CA GLU A 310 -21.39 -10.34 12.01
C GLU A 310 -21.38 -10.38 10.48
N ASN A 311 -22.50 -10.07 9.85
CA ASN A 311 -22.65 -10.06 8.40
C ASN A 311 -22.21 -8.75 7.74
N SER A 312 -21.82 -7.74 8.51
CA SER A 312 -21.34 -6.49 7.95
C SER A 312 -19.93 -6.68 7.36
N LEU A 313 -19.62 -5.91 6.31
CA LEU A 313 -18.28 -5.92 5.71
C LEU A 313 -17.20 -5.57 6.73
N ASN A 314 -17.45 -4.58 7.59
CA ASN A 314 -16.51 -4.17 8.62
C ASN A 314 -16.21 -5.30 9.63
N SER A 315 -17.24 -6.01 10.07
CA SER A 315 -17.07 -7.16 10.99
C SER A 315 -16.30 -8.30 10.33
N GLN A 316 -16.54 -8.55 9.06
CA GLN A 316 -15.80 -9.56 8.31
C GLN A 316 -14.33 -9.18 8.15
N LEU A 317 -14.03 -7.91 7.86
CA LEU A 317 -12.67 -7.40 7.79
C LEU A 317 -11.99 -7.44 9.17
N LEU A 318 -12.70 -7.06 10.23
CA LEU A 318 -12.21 -7.15 11.61
C LEU A 318 -11.80 -8.58 11.97
N SER A 319 -12.67 -9.57 11.72
CA SER A 319 -12.37 -10.99 11.97
C SER A 319 -11.12 -11.44 11.24
N PHE A 320 -11.02 -11.06 9.98
CA PHE A 320 -9.86 -11.39 9.17
C PHE A 320 -8.57 -10.78 9.76
N PHE A 321 -8.59 -9.51 10.16
CA PHE A 321 -7.40 -8.87 10.75
C PHE A 321 -7.05 -9.47 12.12
N VAL A 322 -8.01 -9.78 12.97
CA VAL A 322 -7.77 -10.47 14.25
C VAL A 322 -7.10 -11.82 14.03
N THR A 323 -7.60 -12.58 13.05
CA THR A 323 -7.03 -13.87 12.67
C THR A 323 -5.58 -13.72 12.18
N ASN A 324 -5.30 -12.71 11.34
CA ASN A 324 -3.96 -12.46 10.84
C ASN A 324 -2.99 -12.03 11.95
N ILE A 325 -3.44 -11.23 12.89
CA ILE A 325 -2.66 -10.83 14.07
C ILE A 325 -2.27 -12.07 14.89
N TYR A 326 -3.22 -12.97 15.14
CA TYR A 326 -2.96 -14.19 15.92
C TYR A 326 -1.92 -15.10 15.28
N PHE A 327 -1.99 -15.31 13.97
CA PHE A 327 -1.06 -16.20 13.27
C PHE A 327 0.30 -15.56 13.02
N GLU A 328 0.58 -14.34 13.52
CA GLU A 328 1.75 -13.55 13.12
C GLU A 328 1.91 -13.52 11.60
N ASN A 329 0.78 -13.60 10.92
CA ASN A 329 0.80 -14.00 9.54
C ASN A 329 1.30 -12.86 8.67
N ARG A 330 2.26 -13.21 7.95
CA ARG A 330 2.99 -12.70 6.83
C ARG A 330 2.17 -11.92 5.80
N PHE A 331 0.84 -11.89 5.93
CA PHE A 331 -0.09 -11.01 5.22
C PHE A 331 -0.40 -9.81 6.10
N PHE A 332 0.41 -8.82 5.98
CA PHE A 332 0.46 -7.65 6.82
C PHE A 332 -0.84 -6.86 6.87
N ILE A 333 -1.21 -6.47 8.08
CA ILE A 333 -1.87 -5.17 8.28
C ILE A 333 -0.89 -4.14 7.72
N PRO A 334 -1.34 -3.33 6.76
CA PRO A 334 -0.48 -2.36 6.14
C PRO A 334 0.22 -1.49 7.18
N SER A 335 1.54 -1.55 7.24
CA SER A 335 2.36 -0.73 8.15
C SER A 335 2.35 0.76 7.79
N TYR A 336 1.66 1.15 6.71
CA TYR A 336 1.48 2.54 6.30
C TYR A 336 0.39 3.29 7.05
N ILE A 337 -0.36 2.64 7.92
CA ILE A 337 -1.06 3.41 8.93
C ILE A 337 0.03 4.00 9.80
N LYS A 338 0.46 5.20 9.40
CA LYS A 338 1.38 5.98 10.22
C LYS A 338 0.72 6.16 11.55
N PHE A 339 1.29 5.51 12.56
CA PHE A 339 0.91 5.72 13.93
C PHE A 339 1.30 7.15 14.30
N ASN A 340 0.32 8.03 14.30
CA ASN A 340 0.52 9.45 14.61
C ASN A 340 0.10 9.75 16.05
N LYS A 341 0.33 10.99 16.51
CA LYS A 341 -0.05 11.41 17.88
C LYS A 341 -1.57 11.32 18.16
N LYS A 342 -2.42 11.28 17.11
CA LYS A 342 -3.87 11.05 17.29
C LYS A 342 -4.14 9.58 17.59
N ASP A 343 -3.45 8.68 16.90
CA ASP A 343 -3.58 7.24 17.12
C ASP A 343 -3.09 6.84 18.51
N GLU A 344 -2.07 7.52 19.05
CA GLU A 344 -1.68 7.35 20.47
C GLU A 344 -2.79 7.73 21.45
N LYS A 345 -3.61 8.74 21.13
CA LYS A 345 -4.77 9.08 21.95
C LYS A 345 -5.87 8.02 21.87
N LEU A 346 -6.06 7.41 20.69
CA LEU A 346 -7.02 6.32 20.50
C LEU A 346 -6.70 5.11 21.37
N LEU A 347 -5.42 4.84 21.66
CA LEU A 347 -5.01 3.73 22.54
C LEU A 347 -5.46 3.89 24.00
N ASN A 348 -5.75 5.11 24.43
CA ASN A 348 -6.27 5.40 25.78
C ASN A 348 -7.81 5.48 25.78
N ASP A 349 -8.46 5.27 24.64
CA ASP A 349 -9.90 5.20 24.54
C ASP A 349 -10.46 3.90 25.13
N SER A 350 -11.67 3.96 25.63
CA SER A 350 -12.36 2.81 26.23
C SER A 350 -12.50 1.62 25.28
N ILE A 351 -12.64 1.88 23.97
CA ILE A 351 -12.73 0.87 22.91
C ILE A 351 -11.41 0.13 22.79
N SER A 352 -10.30 0.86 22.66
CA SER A 352 -8.96 0.26 22.55
C SER A 352 -8.57 -0.51 23.80
N ILE A 353 -8.88 0.02 24.99
CA ILE A 353 -8.61 -0.67 26.26
C ILE A 353 -9.41 -1.98 26.33
N ARG A 354 -10.67 -1.98 25.92
CA ARG A 354 -11.49 -3.21 25.88
C ARG A 354 -10.96 -4.21 24.87
N LEU A 355 -10.56 -3.76 23.68
CA LEU A 355 -9.97 -4.62 22.66
C LEU A 355 -8.66 -5.26 23.13
N MET A 356 -7.77 -4.48 23.75
CA MET A 356 -6.53 -5.00 24.37
C MET A 356 -6.84 -6.04 25.45
N ALA A 357 -7.83 -5.80 26.31
CA ALA A 357 -8.24 -6.73 27.34
C ALA A 357 -8.77 -8.07 26.78
N ILE A 358 -9.47 -8.04 25.63
CA ILE A 358 -9.89 -9.26 24.94
C ILE A 358 -8.66 -10.00 24.40
N PHE A 359 -7.74 -9.32 23.73
CA PHE A 359 -6.52 -9.93 23.19
C PHE A 359 -5.65 -10.54 24.28
N ASP A 360 -5.48 -9.85 25.42
CA ASP A 360 -4.74 -10.38 26.58
C ASP A 360 -5.41 -11.64 27.16
N ARG A 361 -6.75 -11.65 27.26
CA ARG A 361 -7.53 -12.80 27.73
C ARG A 361 -7.31 -14.04 26.87
N TYR A 362 -7.35 -13.86 25.57
CA TYR A 362 -7.17 -14.95 24.61
C TYR A 362 -5.71 -15.16 24.19
N LYS A 363 -4.77 -14.46 24.83
CA LYS A 363 -3.33 -14.53 24.53
C LYS A 363 -3.00 -14.32 23.05
N ILE A 364 -3.75 -13.44 22.38
CA ILE A 364 -3.48 -13.03 21.02
C ILE A 364 -2.35 -11.98 21.05
N PRO A 365 -1.20 -12.24 20.44
CA PRO A 365 -0.12 -11.25 20.39
C PRO A 365 -0.57 -10.04 19.57
N TYR A 366 -0.28 -8.83 20.04
CA TYR A 366 -0.63 -7.60 19.33
C TYR A 366 0.40 -6.50 19.55
N SER A 367 0.48 -5.60 18.59
CA SER A 367 1.19 -4.33 18.74
C SER A 367 0.21 -3.17 18.97
N ARG A 368 0.70 -2.04 19.46
CA ARG A 368 -0.11 -0.81 19.56
C ARG A 368 -0.71 -0.39 18.20
N LYS A 369 0.05 -0.58 17.12
CA LYS A 369 -0.42 -0.33 15.74
C LYS A 369 -1.61 -1.22 15.37
N ASN A 370 -1.58 -2.49 15.76
CA ASN A 370 -2.70 -3.41 15.51
C ASN A 370 -3.99 -2.91 16.16
N ILE A 371 -3.91 -2.51 17.42
CA ILE A 371 -5.07 -2.00 18.16
C ILE A 371 -5.62 -0.72 17.55
N ALA A 372 -4.76 0.26 17.25
CA ALA A 372 -5.17 1.51 16.60
C ALA A 372 -5.80 1.27 15.24
N PHE A 373 -5.31 0.28 14.49
CA PHE A 373 -5.89 -0.11 13.21
C PHE A 373 -7.28 -0.73 13.36
N LEU A 374 -7.42 -1.68 14.27
CA LEU A 374 -8.70 -2.36 14.51
C LEU A 374 -9.77 -1.40 15.04
N TYR A 375 -9.38 -0.34 15.74
CA TYR A 375 -10.27 0.71 16.22
C TYR A 375 -11.16 1.29 15.12
N TYR A 376 -10.64 1.42 13.90
CA TYR A 376 -11.40 1.96 12.77
C TYR A 376 -12.47 1.03 12.19
N PHE A 377 -12.53 -0.22 12.65
CA PHE A 377 -13.55 -1.18 12.24
C PHE A 377 -14.62 -1.40 13.31
N LEU A 378 -14.40 -0.84 14.49
CA LEU A 378 -15.32 -0.84 15.63
C LEU A 378 -16.15 0.43 15.69
#